data_1b3fc5b8c5c3899e78ff6b3719a68dae
#
_entry.id   1b3fc5b8c5c3899e78ff6b3719a68dae
#
_cell.length_a   1.000
_cell.length_b   1.000
_cell.length_c   1.000
_cell.angle_alpha   90.00
_cell.angle_beta   90.00
_cell.angle_gamma   90.00
#
_symmetry.space_group_name_H-M   'P 1'
#
loop_
_entity.id
_entity.type
_entity.pdbx_description
1 polymer ?
#
loop_
_entity_poly.entity_id
_entity_poly.type
_entity_poly.pdbx_seq_one_letter_code
_entity_poly.pdbx_strand_id
1 'polypeptide(L)'
;NLTFVINCNLQRLDGPVRGNGKIVQELEAVFRGAGWNVIKVIWGSGWDPLLQADRDGALVDIMNNTRDGDYQTFKANDGAYVREHFFGRDPRTAKMVDKWTDEQIWALRRGGHDYRKIYNAYKAATQFKGAPTVVLACTIKGYDLGTHFAGRNATHQMKKLALEDLKQFRDRLEIPISDKVLEADPYRAPYFHPGADDERIQYLMERRRALGGFVPERRTRHTPLPIPAQKAFDGVKRGSGKQEVATTMAFVRLLKDLMRDKNFAPHVVPIIPDEARTFGMDSFFPTIKIY
;
A
#
# COMPACT_ATOMS: atom_id res chain seq x y z
N ASN A 1 1.29 -13.59 15.44
CA ASN A 1 1.47 -12.14 15.59
C ASN A 1 0.94 -11.42 14.35
N LEU A 2 0.20 -10.32 14.55
CA LEU A 2 -0.29 -9.47 13.47
C LEU A 2 0.72 -8.33 13.26
N THR A 3 1.07 -8.08 11.99
CA THR A 3 1.88 -6.93 11.60
C THR A 3 1.15 -6.15 10.50
N PHE A 4 0.87 -4.87 10.76
CA PHE A 4 0.42 -3.95 9.74
C PHE A 4 1.61 -3.18 9.16
N VAL A 5 1.59 -2.95 7.86
CA VAL A 5 2.54 -2.05 7.20
C VAL A 5 1.76 -0.95 6.53
N ILE A 6 1.93 0.27 7.01
CA ILE A 6 1.26 1.45 6.44
C ILE A 6 2.25 2.17 5.54
N ASN A 7 1.91 2.23 4.27
CA ASN A 7 2.68 2.96 3.27
C ASN A 7 2.36 4.46 3.37
N CYS A 8 3.17 5.18 4.14
CA CYS A 8 2.99 6.60 4.40
C CYS A 8 3.62 7.44 3.29
N ASN A 9 2.97 7.56 2.15
CA ASN A 9 3.45 8.41 1.05
C ASN A 9 3.10 9.91 1.22
N LEU A 10 2.45 10.29 2.31
CA LEU A 10 2.06 11.64 2.71
C LEU A 10 1.06 12.33 1.77
N GLN A 11 0.47 11.59 0.83
CA GLN A 11 -0.47 12.10 -0.15
C GLN A 11 -1.79 11.31 -0.15
N ARG A 12 -2.89 12.02 -0.38
CA ARG A 12 -4.16 11.46 -0.85
C ARG A 12 -4.22 11.50 -2.38
N LEU A 13 -5.40 11.63 -2.99
CA LEU A 13 -5.55 11.60 -4.44
C LEU A 13 -4.80 12.73 -5.14
N ASP A 14 -4.89 13.96 -4.63
CA ASP A 14 -4.45 15.18 -5.30
C ASP A 14 -3.81 16.22 -4.35
N GLY A 15 -3.31 15.79 -3.21
CA GLY A 15 -2.68 16.67 -2.24
C GLY A 15 -2.23 15.96 -0.96
N PRO A 16 -1.81 16.70 0.08
CA PRO A 16 -1.46 16.15 1.38
C PRO A 16 -2.64 15.43 2.06
N VAL A 17 -2.34 14.44 2.91
CA VAL A 17 -3.36 13.61 3.57
C VAL A 17 -4.23 14.43 4.51
N ARG A 18 -3.65 15.35 5.28
CA ARG A 18 -4.34 16.13 6.31
C ARG A 18 -3.96 17.61 6.27
N GLY A 19 -4.87 18.45 6.74
CA GLY A 19 -4.62 19.88 6.89
C GLY A 19 -3.56 20.24 7.92
N ASN A 20 -3.41 19.44 9.01
CA ASN A 20 -2.35 19.63 10.00
C ASN A 20 -0.96 19.17 9.52
N GLY A 21 -0.90 18.30 8.50
CA GLY A 21 0.33 17.92 7.83
C GLY A 21 1.31 17.10 8.63
N LYS A 22 0.83 16.26 9.56
CA LYS A 22 1.66 15.43 10.47
C LYS A 22 1.13 14.00 10.61
N ILE A 23 0.77 13.37 9.49
CA ILE A 23 0.06 12.09 9.50
C ILE A 23 0.85 10.95 10.16
N VAL A 24 2.19 10.92 10.03
CA VAL A 24 2.98 9.84 10.64
C VAL A 24 2.96 9.94 12.15
N GLN A 25 3.06 11.15 12.71
CA GLN A 25 2.98 11.36 14.16
C GLN A 25 1.57 11.08 14.69
N GLU A 26 0.53 11.42 13.92
CA GLU A 26 -0.85 11.08 14.29
C GLU A 26 -1.05 9.57 14.34
N LEU A 27 -0.64 8.86 13.30
CA LEU A 27 -0.73 7.40 13.25
C LEU A 27 0.07 6.76 14.38
N GLU A 28 1.29 7.25 14.65
CA GLU A 28 2.07 6.76 15.79
C GLU A 28 1.31 6.91 17.10
N ALA A 29 0.71 8.08 17.36
CA ALA A 29 -0.04 8.35 18.58
C ALA A 29 -1.26 7.43 18.71
N VAL A 30 -2.02 7.24 17.62
CA VAL A 30 -3.20 6.37 17.59
C VAL A 30 -2.83 4.92 17.88
N PHE A 31 -1.82 4.37 17.19
CA PHE A 31 -1.43 2.97 17.39
C PHE A 31 -0.79 2.74 18.76
N ARG A 32 0.04 3.65 19.26
CA ARG A 32 0.59 3.56 20.62
C ARG A 32 -0.51 3.64 21.68
N GLY A 33 -1.48 4.55 21.50
CA GLY A 33 -2.64 4.67 22.39
C GLY A 33 -3.51 3.42 22.44
N ALA A 34 -3.55 2.67 21.32
CA ALA A 34 -4.23 1.37 21.22
C ALA A 34 -3.37 0.18 21.69
N GLY A 35 -2.19 0.39 22.27
CA GLY A 35 -1.33 -0.66 22.81
C GLY A 35 -0.49 -1.42 21.76
N TRP A 36 -0.36 -0.90 20.55
CA TRP A 36 0.46 -1.51 19.50
C TRP A 36 1.95 -1.18 19.68
N ASN A 37 2.81 -2.12 19.29
CA ASN A 37 4.21 -1.83 19.02
C ASN A 37 4.32 -1.04 17.71
N VAL A 38 4.98 0.12 17.72
CA VAL A 38 5.09 1.00 16.57
C VAL A 38 6.55 1.11 16.12
N ILE A 39 6.82 0.75 14.87
CA ILE A 39 8.13 0.89 14.23
C ILE A 39 7.99 1.94 13.12
N LYS A 40 8.75 3.04 13.23
CA LYS A 40 8.80 4.09 12.21
C LYS A 40 10.00 3.91 11.30
N VAL A 41 9.77 3.83 9.99
CA VAL A 41 10.82 3.74 8.97
C VAL A 41 10.75 4.98 8.09
N ILE A 42 11.24 6.10 8.62
CA ILE A 42 11.08 7.43 8.02
C ILE A 42 12.24 7.75 7.08
N TRP A 43 13.47 7.57 7.54
CA TRP A 43 14.69 7.96 6.86
C TRP A 43 15.52 6.76 6.43
N GLY A 44 16.04 6.82 5.20
CA GLY A 44 16.94 5.80 4.67
C GLY A 44 18.34 5.90 5.31
N SER A 45 19.18 4.89 5.05
CA SER A 45 20.53 4.77 5.61
C SER A 45 21.46 5.94 5.28
N GLY A 46 21.22 6.63 4.15
CA GLY A 46 21.97 7.85 3.81
C GLY A 46 21.83 9.00 4.80
N TRP A 47 20.77 9.00 5.63
CA TRP A 47 20.56 9.98 6.68
C TRP A 47 21.32 9.64 7.98
N ASP A 48 21.75 8.39 8.16
CA ASP A 48 22.35 7.95 9.42
C ASP A 48 23.59 8.78 9.83
N PRO A 49 24.53 9.12 8.91
CA PRO A 49 25.67 9.97 9.27
C PRO A 49 25.26 11.38 9.72
N LEU A 50 24.24 11.97 9.07
CA LEU A 50 23.72 13.29 9.44
C LEU A 50 23.04 13.24 10.81
N LEU A 51 22.20 12.23 11.07
CA LEU A 51 21.56 12.03 12.37
C LEU A 51 22.56 11.76 13.49
N GLN A 52 23.65 11.04 13.20
CA GLN A 52 24.74 10.82 14.16
C GLN A 52 25.53 12.09 14.47
N ALA A 53 25.66 12.98 13.49
CA ALA A 53 26.34 14.27 13.65
C ALA A 53 25.47 15.33 14.34
N ASP A 54 24.17 15.13 14.42
CA ASP A 54 23.20 16.07 15.02
C ASP A 54 23.25 16.05 16.55
N ARG A 55 24.28 16.66 17.13
CA ARG A 55 24.54 16.61 18.56
C ARG A 55 23.58 17.44 19.42
N ASP A 56 23.04 18.51 18.85
CA ASP A 56 22.15 19.46 19.52
C ASP A 56 20.68 19.31 19.04
N GLY A 57 20.40 18.33 18.20
CA GLY A 57 19.05 18.01 17.74
C GLY A 57 18.44 18.95 16.70
N ALA A 58 19.26 19.85 16.12
CA ALA A 58 18.77 20.83 15.14
C ALA A 58 18.18 20.18 13.89
N LEU A 59 18.77 19.11 13.38
CA LEU A 59 18.25 18.37 12.24
C LEU A 59 16.95 17.64 12.59
N VAL A 60 16.91 16.99 13.74
CA VAL A 60 15.70 16.29 14.23
C VAL A 60 14.57 17.28 14.45
N ASP A 61 14.87 18.49 14.98
CA ASP A 61 13.85 19.53 15.16
C ASP A 61 13.26 20.00 13.83
N ILE A 62 14.10 20.28 12.84
CA ILE A 62 13.60 20.60 11.48
C ILE A 62 12.76 19.47 10.89
N MET A 63 13.23 18.21 11.03
CA MET A 63 12.48 17.03 10.56
C MET A 63 11.09 16.96 11.22
N ASN A 64 11.01 17.18 12.52
CA ASN A 64 9.75 17.12 13.26
C ASN A 64 8.82 18.28 12.96
N ASN A 65 9.35 19.45 12.61
CA ASN A 65 8.57 20.64 12.32
C ASN A 65 8.25 20.84 10.84
N THR A 66 8.81 20.04 9.93
CA THR A 66 8.49 20.06 8.50
C THR A 66 7.14 19.38 8.24
N ARG A 67 6.25 20.03 7.54
CA ARG A 67 4.91 19.53 7.20
C ARG A 67 4.95 18.51 6.05
N ASP A 68 3.95 17.65 5.97
CA ASP A 68 3.84 16.63 4.92
C ASP A 68 3.82 17.25 3.51
N GLY A 69 3.17 18.40 3.34
CA GLY A 69 3.15 19.15 2.08
C GLY A 69 4.53 19.69 1.68
N ASP A 70 5.33 20.15 2.65
CA ASP A 70 6.72 20.57 2.39
C ASP A 70 7.57 19.39 1.94
N TYR A 71 7.43 18.23 2.62
CA TYR A 71 8.14 17.00 2.22
C TYR A 71 7.78 16.54 0.82
N GLN A 72 6.52 16.70 0.40
CA GLN A 72 6.09 16.45 -0.96
C GLN A 72 6.75 17.45 -1.94
N THR A 73 6.74 18.73 -1.61
CA THR A 73 7.35 19.78 -2.41
C THR A 73 8.84 19.56 -2.61
N PHE A 74 9.57 19.19 -1.56
CA PHE A 74 10.99 18.85 -1.67
C PHE A 74 11.23 17.71 -2.68
N LYS A 75 10.34 16.73 -2.75
CA LYS A 75 10.53 15.61 -3.69
C LYS A 75 10.04 15.92 -5.10
N ALA A 76 9.23 16.93 -5.29
CA ALA A 76 8.81 17.42 -6.61
C ALA A 76 9.82 18.41 -7.24
N ASN A 77 10.87 18.81 -6.52
CA ASN A 77 11.94 19.71 -6.96
C ASN A 77 13.27 18.93 -7.09
N ASP A 78 14.38 19.50 -6.64
CA ASP A 78 15.74 18.98 -6.76
C ASP A 78 16.57 19.14 -5.48
N GLY A 79 17.85 18.77 -5.53
CA GLY A 79 18.76 18.86 -4.39
C GLY A 79 19.09 20.29 -3.96
N ALA A 80 19.19 21.21 -4.91
CA ALA A 80 19.41 22.63 -4.63
C ALA A 80 18.23 23.22 -3.83
N TYR A 81 17.01 22.89 -4.23
CA TYR A 81 15.82 23.29 -3.51
C TYR A 81 15.77 22.71 -2.08
N VAL A 82 16.13 21.43 -1.90
CA VAL A 82 16.22 20.81 -0.57
C VAL A 82 17.30 21.45 0.28
N ARG A 83 18.46 21.77 -0.30
CA ARG A 83 19.54 22.48 0.41
C ARG A 83 19.02 23.81 0.98
N GLU A 84 18.37 24.63 0.14
CA GLU A 84 17.90 25.94 0.55
C GLU A 84 16.72 25.87 1.53
N HIS A 85 15.68 25.11 1.17
CA HIS A 85 14.39 25.18 1.86
C HIS A 85 14.21 24.16 2.98
N PHE A 86 15.11 23.17 3.11
CA PHE A 86 15.12 22.24 4.24
C PHE A 86 16.33 22.46 5.12
N PHE A 87 17.55 22.20 4.63
CA PHE A 87 18.78 22.38 5.43
C PHE A 87 19.08 23.84 5.76
N GLY A 88 18.74 24.78 4.87
CA GLY A 88 18.93 26.21 5.04
C GLY A 88 18.03 26.87 6.09
N ARG A 89 17.06 26.14 6.66
CA ARG A 89 16.19 26.68 7.73
C ARG A 89 16.92 26.94 9.03
N ASP A 90 18.03 26.28 9.26
CA ASP A 90 18.89 26.50 10.43
C ASP A 90 20.37 26.50 9.98
N PRO A 91 21.18 27.47 10.40
CA PRO A 91 22.61 27.53 10.03
C PRO A 91 23.39 26.25 10.40
N ARG A 92 22.99 25.58 11.47
CA ARG A 92 23.63 24.32 11.93
C ARG A 92 23.39 23.18 10.94
N THR A 93 22.18 23.05 10.45
CA THR A 93 21.84 22.02 9.45
C THR A 93 22.39 22.37 8.07
N ALA A 94 22.41 23.64 7.68
CA ALA A 94 23.09 24.10 6.45
C ALA A 94 24.58 23.69 6.46
N LYS A 95 25.26 23.85 7.59
CA LYS A 95 26.66 23.48 7.76
C LYS A 95 26.91 21.96 7.65
N MET A 96 25.92 21.14 8.01
CA MET A 96 26.05 19.66 7.90
C MET A 96 26.22 19.19 6.46
N VAL A 97 25.71 19.95 5.51
CA VAL A 97 25.72 19.63 4.08
C VAL A 97 26.51 20.63 3.22
N ASP A 98 27.33 21.49 3.81
CA ASP A 98 28.11 22.53 3.11
C ASP A 98 29.05 21.94 2.04
N LYS A 99 29.58 20.75 2.29
CA LYS A 99 30.49 20.02 1.40
C LYS A 99 29.78 19.00 0.48
N TRP A 100 28.48 18.87 0.60
CA TRP A 100 27.72 17.93 -0.21
C TRP A 100 27.31 18.57 -1.53
N THR A 101 27.26 17.78 -2.62
CA THR A 101 26.64 18.25 -3.85
C THR A 101 25.13 18.17 -3.77
N ASP A 102 24.44 18.85 -4.67
CA ASP A 102 22.97 18.79 -4.71
C ASP A 102 22.47 17.40 -5.10
N GLU A 103 23.22 16.66 -5.92
CA GLU A 103 22.93 15.27 -6.26
C GLU A 103 23.04 14.36 -5.03
N GLN A 104 24.03 14.59 -4.14
CA GLN A 104 24.16 13.84 -2.90
C GLN A 104 22.99 14.10 -1.94
N ILE A 105 22.55 15.35 -1.85
CA ILE A 105 21.36 15.70 -1.08
C ILE A 105 20.11 15.05 -1.69
N TRP A 106 20.00 15.09 -3.01
CA TRP A 106 18.88 14.48 -3.74
C TRP A 106 18.82 12.96 -3.59
N ALA A 107 19.98 12.31 -3.46
CA ALA A 107 20.11 10.87 -3.25
C ALA A 107 19.63 10.39 -1.87
N LEU A 108 19.40 11.28 -0.91
CA LEU A 108 18.86 10.94 0.40
C LEU A 108 17.44 10.36 0.29
N ARG A 109 17.28 9.08 0.62
CA ARG A 109 16.04 8.33 0.44
C ARG A 109 15.14 8.38 1.67
N ARG A 110 13.84 8.20 1.45
CA ARG A 110 12.89 7.85 2.51
C ARG A 110 13.12 6.41 2.96
N GLY A 111 12.85 6.13 4.25
CA GLY A 111 13.11 4.82 4.85
C GLY A 111 12.34 3.68 4.21
N GLY A 112 11.10 3.91 3.76
CA GLY A 112 10.30 2.92 3.06
C GLY A 112 10.84 2.48 1.70
N HIS A 113 11.83 3.22 1.15
CA HIS A 113 12.57 2.87 -0.07
C HIS A 113 14.01 2.37 0.21
N ASP A 114 14.32 2.09 1.47
CA ASP A 114 15.60 1.53 1.90
C ASP A 114 15.41 0.07 2.31
N TYR A 115 15.88 -0.84 1.49
CA TYR A 115 15.70 -2.28 1.71
C TYR A 115 16.29 -2.77 3.04
N ARG A 116 17.41 -2.20 3.49
CA ARG A 116 18.04 -2.55 4.77
C ARG A 116 17.17 -2.11 5.95
N LYS A 117 16.65 -0.90 5.91
CA LYS A 117 15.75 -0.36 6.94
C LYS A 117 14.44 -1.16 6.98
N ILE A 118 13.86 -1.46 5.84
CA ILE A 118 12.63 -2.28 5.73
C ILE A 118 12.86 -3.70 6.24
N TYR A 119 13.95 -4.36 5.82
CA TYR A 119 14.29 -5.70 6.31
C TYR A 119 14.38 -5.73 7.85
N ASN A 120 15.10 -4.75 8.43
CA ASN A 120 15.26 -4.67 9.89
C ASN A 120 13.92 -4.39 10.59
N ALA A 121 13.05 -3.59 10.02
CA ALA A 121 11.72 -3.34 10.56
C ALA A 121 10.86 -4.62 10.58
N TYR A 122 10.84 -5.37 9.50
CA TYR A 122 10.15 -6.67 9.46
C TYR A 122 10.75 -7.68 10.43
N LYS A 123 12.08 -7.75 10.52
CA LYS A 123 12.76 -8.62 11.48
C LYS A 123 12.35 -8.28 12.92
N ALA A 124 12.39 -7.00 13.28
CA ALA A 124 11.96 -6.56 14.60
C ALA A 124 10.48 -6.84 14.86
N ALA A 125 9.60 -6.58 13.89
CA ALA A 125 8.16 -6.83 14.00
C ALA A 125 7.85 -8.33 14.22
N THR A 126 8.51 -9.23 13.48
CA THR A 126 8.27 -10.67 13.58
C THR A 126 8.82 -11.27 14.88
N GLN A 127 9.84 -10.67 15.46
CA GLN A 127 10.44 -11.10 16.72
C GLN A 127 9.72 -10.54 17.96
N PHE A 128 8.98 -9.46 17.81
CA PHE A 128 8.26 -8.83 18.91
C PHE A 128 7.11 -9.72 19.40
N LYS A 129 6.93 -9.78 20.73
CA LYS A 129 5.90 -10.57 21.41
C LYS A 129 5.06 -9.65 22.31
N GLY A 130 3.82 -10.05 22.55
CA GLY A 130 2.93 -9.40 23.52
C GLY A 130 1.92 -8.42 22.95
N ALA A 131 2.17 -7.85 21.77
CA ALA A 131 1.20 -6.97 21.09
C ALA A 131 1.35 -7.08 19.56
N PRO A 132 0.35 -6.66 18.78
CA PRO A 132 0.50 -6.48 17.34
C PRO A 132 1.49 -5.35 17.04
N THR A 133 2.11 -5.40 15.86
CA THR A 133 3.07 -4.39 15.41
C THR A 133 2.53 -3.63 14.21
N VAL A 134 2.73 -2.32 14.19
CA VAL A 134 2.57 -1.50 12.98
C VAL A 134 3.93 -0.95 12.54
N VAL A 135 4.22 -1.07 11.25
CA VAL A 135 5.36 -0.44 10.58
C VAL A 135 4.84 0.76 9.79
N LEU A 136 5.24 1.96 10.18
CA LEU A 136 4.94 3.20 9.46
C LEU A 136 6.08 3.48 8.50
N ALA A 137 5.93 3.09 7.24
CA ALA A 137 6.97 3.20 6.22
C ALA A 137 6.79 4.49 5.40
N CYS A 138 7.69 5.45 5.56
CA CYS A 138 7.66 6.68 4.78
C CYS A 138 8.16 6.42 3.35
N THR A 139 7.32 6.69 2.38
CA THR A 139 7.56 6.45 0.96
C THR A 139 7.27 7.70 0.11
N ILE A 140 7.37 7.56 -1.18
CA ILE A 140 7.04 8.61 -2.15
C ILE A 140 6.05 8.03 -3.16
N LYS A 141 4.94 8.72 -3.36
CA LYS A 141 3.96 8.33 -4.38
C LYS A 141 4.58 8.46 -5.77
N GLY A 142 4.48 7.41 -6.58
CA GLY A 142 5.13 7.38 -7.90
C GLY A 142 6.66 7.22 -7.83
N TYR A 143 7.20 6.66 -6.75
CA TYR A 143 8.62 6.39 -6.62
C TYR A 143 9.16 5.59 -7.82
N ASP A 144 10.32 5.98 -8.30
CA ASP A 144 11.03 5.43 -9.47
C ASP A 144 10.35 5.63 -10.85
N LEU A 145 9.18 6.26 -10.91
CA LEU A 145 8.53 6.58 -12.21
C LEU A 145 9.09 7.84 -12.88
N GLY A 146 10.15 8.43 -12.34
CA GLY A 146 10.78 9.65 -12.88
C GLY A 146 10.26 10.94 -12.23
N THR A 147 10.92 12.04 -12.58
CA THR A 147 10.66 13.37 -12.00
C THR A 147 9.30 13.97 -12.38
N HIS A 148 8.71 13.51 -13.49
CA HIS A 148 7.36 13.93 -13.90
C HIS A 148 6.25 13.34 -13.04
N PHE A 149 6.54 12.28 -12.27
CA PHE A 149 5.57 11.53 -11.49
C PHE A 149 5.84 11.58 -9.99
N ALA A 150 7.09 11.36 -9.56
CA ALA A 150 7.41 11.17 -8.17
C ALA A 150 7.05 12.40 -7.30
N GLY A 151 6.18 12.19 -6.30
CA GLY A 151 5.81 13.21 -5.32
C GLY A 151 4.89 14.31 -5.83
N ARG A 152 4.33 14.21 -7.03
CA ARG A 152 3.46 15.25 -7.59
C ARG A 152 1.99 15.01 -7.26
N ASN A 153 1.20 16.09 -7.17
CA ASN A 153 -0.25 16.01 -6.95
C ASN A 153 -0.95 15.26 -8.09
N ALA A 154 -0.51 15.48 -9.33
CA ALA A 154 -1.08 14.84 -10.51
C ALA A 154 -0.82 13.33 -10.60
N THR A 155 0.11 12.77 -9.83
CA THR A 155 0.55 11.36 -9.94
C THR A 155 -0.61 10.36 -9.90
N HIS A 156 -1.62 10.62 -9.08
CA HIS A 156 -2.77 9.72 -8.97
C HIS A 156 -3.62 9.67 -10.26
N GLN A 157 -3.71 10.78 -10.98
CA GLN A 157 -4.53 10.91 -12.19
C GLN A 157 -3.77 10.51 -13.47
N MET A 158 -2.45 10.37 -13.40
CA MET A 158 -1.64 10.02 -14.55
C MET A 158 -1.83 8.56 -14.90
N LYS A 159 -2.36 8.30 -16.09
CA LYS A 159 -2.72 6.95 -16.55
C LYS A 159 -1.65 6.29 -17.42
N LYS A 160 -0.76 7.10 -18.01
CA LYS A 160 0.24 6.64 -18.99
C LYS A 160 1.54 7.38 -18.76
N LEU A 161 2.65 6.64 -18.84
CA LEU A 161 3.99 7.21 -18.89
C LEU A 161 4.31 7.61 -20.34
N ALA A 162 5.05 8.68 -20.54
CA ALA A 162 5.64 8.97 -21.85
C ALA A 162 6.70 7.90 -22.20
N LEU A 163 7.02 7.76 -23.48
CA LEU A 163 8.01 6.77 -23.94
C LEU A 163 9.34 6.93 -23.22
N GLU A 164 9.79 8.17 -23.03
CA GLU A 164 11.06 8.47 -22.39
C GLU A 164 11.06 8.08 -20.90
N ASP A 165 9.96 8.35 -20.20
CA ASP A 165 9.79 7.92 -18.79
C ASP A 165 9.80 6.38 -18.68
N LEU A 166 9.21 5.67 -19.66
CA LEU A 166 9.23 4.20 -19.71
C LEU A 166 10.64 3.66 -19.95
N LYS A 167 11.42 4.28 -20.83
CA LYS A 167 12.82 3.91 -21.06
C LYS A 167 13.64 4.10 -19.77
N GLN A 168 13.52 5.24 -19.12
CA GLN A 168 14.21 5.51 -17.84
C GLN A 168 13.80 4.51 -16.76
N PHE A 169 12.51 4.18 -16.65
CA PHE A 169 12.00 3.18 -15.71
C PHE A 169 12.57 1.78 -15.99
N ARG A 170 12.55 1.35 -17.26
CA ARG A 170 13.15 0.09 -17.72
C ARG A 170 14.64 0.02 -17.37
N ASP A 171 15.41 1.07 -17.69
CA ASP A 171 16.85 1.11 -17.46
C ASP A 171 17.19 1.07 -15.96
N ARG A 172 16.42 1.81 -15.15
CA ARG A 172 16.60 1.80 -13.70
C ARG A 172 16.33 0.43 -13.07
N LEU A 173 15.40 -0.34 -13.62
CA LEU A 173 15.07 -1.69 -13.16
C LEU A 173 15.88 -2.77 -13.89
N GLU A 174 16.78 -2.39 -14.80
CA GLU A 174 17.62 -3.31 -15.59
C GLU A 174 16.79 -4.37 -16.34
N ILE A 175 15.60 -3.97 -16.83
CA ILE A 175 14.72 -4.86 -17.59
C ILE A 175 15.23 -4.98 -19.02
N PRO A 176 15.55 -6.18 -19.55
CA PRO A 176 16.18 -6.35 -20.87
C PRO A 176 15.18 -6.26 -22.03
N ILE A 177 14.54 -5.10 -22.17
CA ILE A 177 13.64 -4.77 -23.29
C ILE A 177 14.30 -3.66 -24.11
N SER A 178 14.49 -3.87 -25.41
CA SER A 178 15.13 -2.89 -26.28
C SER A 178 14.27 -1.67 -26.54
N ASP A 179 14.91 -0.54 -26.85
CA ASP A 179 14.24 0.69 -27.26
C ASP A 179 13.29 0.47 -28.43
N LYS A 180 13.73 -0.28 -29.44
CA LYS A 180 12.91 -0.62 -30.60
C LYS A 180 11.57 -1.24 -30.25
N VAL A 181 11.52 -2.08 -29.21
CA VAL A 181 10.28 -2.73 -28.76
C VAL A 181 9.37 -1.72 -28.05
N LEU A 182 9.91 -0.87 -27.20
CA LEU A 182 9.15 0.19 -26.52
C LEU A 182 8.66 1.27 -27.49
N GLU A 183 9.45 1.61 -28.50
CA GLU A 183 9.09 2.58 -29.54
C GLU A 183 7.97 2.08 -30.45
N ALA A 184 7.93 0.78 -30.72
CA ALA A 184 6.88 0.18 -31.54
C ALA A 184 5.49 0.27 -30.87
N ASP A 185 5.39 -0.01 -29.59
CA ASP A 185 4.17 0.20 -28.78
C ASP A 185 4.54 0.31 -27.30
N PRO A 186 4.66 1.54 -26.77
CA PRO A 186 5.06 1.77 -25.38
C PRO A 186 4.03 1.24 -24.35
N TYR A 187 2.79 0.95 -24.78
CA TYR A 187 1.73 0.49 -23.90
C TYR A 187 1.48 -1.02 -23.96
N ARG A 188 2.27 -1.73 -24.77
CA ARG A 188 2.25 -3.19 -24.90
C ARG A 188 3.64 -3.79 -24.77
N ALA A 189 4.41 -3.30 -23.81
CA ALA A 189 5.70 -3.89 -23.48
C ALA A 189 5.53 -5.40 -23.19
N PRO A 190 6.42 -6.26 -23.69
CA PRO A 190 6.35 -7.69 -23.44
C PRO A 190 6.50 -7.99 -21.95
N TYR A 191 5.82 -9.04 -21.49
CA TYR A 191 6.03 -9.55 -20.14
C TYR A 191 7.48 -10.05 -20.00
N PHE A 192 8.12 -9.61 -18.95
CA PHE A 192 9.47 -10.05 -18.60
C PHE A 192 9.44 -10.89 -17.31
N HIS A 193 10.05 -12.07 -17.39
CA HIS A 193 10.38 -12.90 -16.25
C HIS A 193 11.81 -13.42 -16.44
N PRO A 194 12.70 -13.29 -15.43
CA PRO A 194 14.13 -13.61 -15.61
C PRO A 194 14.41 -15.10 -15.83
N GLY A 195 13.43 -15.97 -15.60
CA GLY A 195 13.58 -17.42 -15.75
C GLY A 195 13.84 -18.13 -14.42
N ALA A 196 13.62 -19.45 -14.42
CA ALA A 196 13.79 -20.28 -13.22
C ALA A 196 15.26 -20.40 -12.77
N ASP A 197 16.19 -20.26 -13.71
CA ASP A 197 17.63 -20.39 -13.47
C ASP A 197 18.30 -19.09 -13.01
N ASP A 198 17.54 -17.98 -13.00
CA ASP A 198 18.03 -16.70 -12.49
C ASP A 198 18.29 -16.77 -10.97
N GLU A 199 19.45 -16.29 -10.55
CA GLU A 199 19.87 -16.33 -9.14
C GLU A 199 18.84 -15.72 -8.18
N ARG A 200 18.18 -14.64 -8.58
CA ARG A 200 17.13 -13.98 -7.79
C ARG A 200 15.91 -14.88 -7.60
N ILE A 201 15.53 -15.59 -8.64
CA ILE A 201 14.42 -16.55 -8.61
C ILE A 201 14.79 -17.79 -7.78
N GLN A 202 16.00 -18.31 -7.93
CA GLN A 202 16.49 -19.42 -7.13
C GLN A 202 16.50 -19.07 -5.64
N TYR A 203 17.02 -17.90 -5.27
CA TYR A 203 17.00 -17.40 -3.89
C TYR A 203 15.57 -17.28 -3.35
N LEU A 204 14.66 -16.66 -4.13
CA LEU A 204 13.25 -16.54 -3.75
C LEU A 204 12.62 -17.89 -3.49
N MET A 205 12.82 -18.83 -4.40
CA MET A 205 12.23 -20.18 -4.30
C MET A 205 12.81 -20.99 -3.15
N GLU A 206 14.11 -20.86 -2.87
CA GLU A 206 14.73 -21.46 -1.68
C GLU A 206 14.06 -20.97 -0.40
N ARG A 207 13.90 -19.65 -0.25
CA ARG A 207 13.21 -19.06 0.91
C ARG A 207 11.76 -19.53 1.03
N ARG A 208 11.04 -19.62 -0.08
CA ARG A 208 9.66 -20.13 -0.08
C ARG A 208 9.58 -21.58 0.35
N ARG A 209 10.49 -22.44 -0.11
CA ARG A 209 10.55 -23.85 0.30
C ARG A 209 10.87 -23.98 1.80
N ALA A 210 11.80 -23.19 2.32
CA ALA A 210 12.14 -23.17 3.74
C ALA A 210 10.96 -22.77 4.64
N LEU A 211 9.99 -22.01 4.11
CA LEU A 211 8.75 -21.64 4.80
C LEU A 211 7.60 -22.65 4.60
N GLY A 212 7.86 -23.81 4.00
CA GLY A 212 6.83 -24.82 3.71
C GLY A 212 6.10 -24.63 2.38
N GLY A 213 6.61 -23.79 1.48
CA GLY A 213 6.04 -23.57 0.16
C GLY A 213 5.23 -22.27 0.03
N PHE A 214 4.29 -22.25 -0.91
CA PHE A 214 3.45 -21.08 -1.15
C PHE A 214 2.31 -20.99 -0.12
N VAL A 215 2.00 -19.77 0.31
CA VAL A 215 0.92 -19.49 1.25
C VAL A 215 -0.06 -18.49 0.61
N PRO A 216 -1.37 -18.75 0.65
CA PRO A 216 -2.00 -19.98 1.16
C PRO A 216 -1.78 -21.18 0.22
N GLU A 217 -1.65 -22.36 0.82
CA GLU A 217 -1.70 -23.60 0.05
C GLU A 217 -3.14 -23.82 -0.47
N ARG A 218 -3.28 -24.01 -1.77
CA ARG A 218 -4.59 -24.31 -2.35
C ARG A 218 -4.90 -25.78 -2.15
N ARG A 219 -5.87 -26.06 -1.28
CA ARG A 219 -6.43 -27.40 -1.09
C ARG A 219 -7.65 -27.51 -1.98
N THR A 220 -7.58 -28.43 -2.94
CA THR A 220 -8.69 -28.67 -3.87
C THR A 220 -9.66 -29.74 -3.37
N ARG A 221 -9.32 -30.48 -2.32
CA ARG A 221 -10.22 -31.47 -1.72
C ARG A 221 -11.26 -30.75 -0.85
N HIS A 222 -12.50 -30.83 -1.25
CA HIS A 222 -13.65 -30.31 -0.50
C HIS A 222 -14.83 -31.25 -0.63
N THR A 223 -15.70 -31.26 0.34
CA THR A 223 -17.00 -31.89 0.23
C THR A 223 -17.88 -31.03 -0.67
N PRO A 224 -18.45 -31.55 -1.75
CA PRO A 224 -19.36 -30.79 -2.58
C PRO A 224 -20.51 -30.22 -1.77
N LEU A 225 -20.82 -28.92 -1.97
CA LEU A 225 -21.98 -28.32 -1.34
C LEU A 225 -23.27 -28.90 -1.97
N PRO A 226 -24.33 -29.12 -1.17
CA PRO A 226 -25.62 -29.50 -1.72
C PRO A 226 -26.13 -28.41 -2.66
N ILE A 227 -26.58 -28.79 -3.84
CA ILE A 227 -27.17 -27.86 -4.81
C ILE A 227 -28.58 -27.53 -4.33
N PRO A 228 -28.94 -26.23 -4.17
CA PRO A 228 -30.30 -25.84 -3.82
C PRO A 228 -31.32 -26.35 -4.82
N ALA A 229 -32.51 -26.70 -4.35
CA ALA A 229 -33.60 -27.13 -5.24
C ALA A 229 -33.97 -26.01 -6.21
N GLN A 230 -34.36 -26.37 -7.45
CA GLN A 230 -34.75 -25.40 -8.49
C GLN A 230 -35.80 -24.39 -8.01
N LYS A 231 -36.68 -24.82 -7.11
CA LYS A 231 -37.72 -24.00 -6.46
C LYS A 231 -37.16 -22.73 -5.79
N ALA A 232 -35.94 -22.77 -5.27
CA ALA A 232 -35.30 -21.61 -4.64
C ALA A 232 -35.04 -20.45 -5.62
N PHE A 233 -34.99 -20.74 -6.91
CA PHE A 233 -34.74 -19.76 -7.98
C PHE A 233 -36.01 -19.25 -8.66
N ASP A 234 -37.18 -19.80 -8.35
CA ASP A 234 -38.42 -19.47 -9.05
C ASP A 234 -38.82 -18.00 -8.91
N GLY A 235 -38.54 -17.40 -7.75
CA GLY A 235 -38.82 -15.99 -7.52
C GLY A 235 -38.08 -15.06 -8.48
N VAL A 236 -36.78 -15.36 -8.69
CA VAL A 236 -35.92 -14.57 -9.60
C VAL A 236 -36.25 -14.87 -11.08
N LYS A 237 -36.52 -16.14 -11.43
CA LYS A 237 -36.85 -16.54 -12.79
C LYS A 237 -38.16 -15.90 -13.31
N ARG A 238 -39.11 -15.66 -12.42
CA ARG A 238 -40.36 -14.95 -12.77
C ARG A 238 -40.16 -13.47 -13.10
N GLY A 239 -39.02 -12.91 -12.70
CA GLY A 239 -38.74 -11.49 -12.85
C GLY A 239 -39.58 -10.60 -11.95
N SER A 240 -39.52 -9.29 -12.19
CA SER A 240 -40.22 -8.26 -11.43
C SER A 240 -41.44 -7.69 -12.13
N GLY A 241 -41.77 -8.19 -13.33
CA GLY A 241 -42.87 -7.68 -14.14
C GLY A 241 -42.65 -6.22 -14.55
N LYS A 242 -43.61 -5.35 -14.22
CA LYS A 242 -43.53 -3.91 -14.48
C LYS A 242 -42.80 -3.12 -13.36
N GLN A 243 -42.41 -3.78 -12.28
CA GLN A 243 -41.77 -3.13 -11.15
C GLN A 243 -40.25 -3.03 -11.39
N GLU A 244 -39.72 -1.83 -11.32
CA GLU A 244 -38.27 -1.63 -11.29
C GLU A 244 -37.70 -2.11 -9.96
N VAL A 245 -36.65 -2.93 -9.98
CA VAL A 245 -36.02 -3.50 -8.81
C VAL A 245 -34.52 -3.36 -8.95
N ALA A 246 -33.88 -2.77 -7.93
CA ALA A 246 -32.41 -2.72 -7.87
C ALA A 246 -31.82 -4.13 -7.81
N THR A 247 -30.69 -4.34 -8.44
CA THR A 247 -29.99 -5.63 -8.51
C THR A 247 -29.72 -6.20 -7.10
N THR A 248 -29.34 -5.35 -6.16
CA THR A 248 -29.14 -5.74 -4.76
C THR A 248 -30.42 -6.29 -4.13
N MET A 249 -31.56 -5.67 -4.37
CA MET A 249 -32.84 -6.16 -3.86
C MET A 249 -33.26 -7.48 -4.48
N ALA A 250 -32.99 -7.68 -5.76
CA ALA A 250 -33.21 -8.95 -6.42
C ALA A 250 -32.34 -10.06 -5.83
N PHE A 251 -31.06 -9.77 -5.58
CA PHE A 251 -30.13 -10.68 -4.90
C PHE A 251 -30.60 -11.02 -3.48
N VAL A 252 -31.01 -10.03 -2.68
CA VAL A 252 -31.49 -10.26 -1.32
C VAL A 252 -32.74 -11.15 -1.30
N ARG A 253 -33.65 -11.00 -2.28
CA ARG A 253 -34.81 -11.91 -2.43
C ARG A 253 -34.35 -13.34 -2.72
N LEU A 254 -33.42 -13.51 -3.66
CA LEU A 254 -32.84 -14.82 -3.95
C LEU A 254 -32.17 -15.43 -2.71
N LEU A 255 -31.35 -14.65 -2.01
CA LEU A 255 -30.66 -15.08 -0.81
C LEU A 255 -31.65 -15.55 0.25
N LYS A 256 -32.78 -14.83 0.44
CA LYS A 256 -33.84 -15.21 1.37
C LYS A 256 -34.46 -16.56 1.00
N ASP A 257 -34.68 -16.84 -0.27
CA ASP A 257 -35.22 -18.11 -0.74
C ASP A 257 -34.20 -19.25 -0.59
N LEU A 258 -32.92 -18.98 -0.84
CA LEU A 258 -31.81 -19.94 -0.59
C LEU A 258 -31.69 -20.28 0.90
N MET A 259 -31.84 -19.30 1.78
CA MET A 259 -31.76 -19.49 3.24
C MET A 259 -32.95 -20.31 3.81
N ARG A 260 -34.01 -20.57 3.03
CA ARG A 260 -35.09 -21.49 3.39
C ARG A 260 -34.77 -22.95 3.08
N ASP A 261 -33.78 -23.23 2.24
CA ASP A 261 -33.32 -24.58 1.95
C ASP A 261 -32.53 -25.13 3.14
N LYS A 262 -33.07 -26.15 3.81
CA LYS A 262 -32.49 -26.70 5.04
C LYS A 262 -31.10 -27.32 4.84
N ASN A 263 -30.79 -27.77 3.64
CA ASN A 263 -29.50 -28.40 3.33
C ASN A 263 -28.45 -27.37 2.91
N PHE A 264 -28.88 -26.29 2.26
CA PHE A 264 -27.99 -25.25 1.75
C PHE A 264 -27.75 -24.11 2.76
N ALA A 265 -28.79 -23.69 3.46
CA ALA A 265 -28.72 -22.54 4.41
C ALA A 265 -27.59 -22.64 5.45
N PRO A 266 -27.25 -23.81 6.04
CA PRO A 266 -26.16 -23.91 7.00
C PRO A 266 -24.76 -23.57 6.43
N HIS A 267 -24.63 -23.54 5.10
CA HIS A 267 -23.37 -23.20 4.42
C HIS A 267 -23.29 -21.74 3.99
N VAL A 268 -24.32 -20.92 4.26
CA VAL A 268 -24.38 -19.50 3.87
C VAL A 268 -24.26 -18.62 5.09
N VAL A 269 -23.21 -17.78 5.09
CA VAL A 269 -22.98 -16.79 6.16
C VAL A 269 -22.92 -15.41 5.53
N PRO A 270 -24.01 -14.63 5.52
CA PRO A 270 -23.99 -13.24 5.09
C PRO A 270 -23.15 -12.40 6.05
N ILE A 271 -22.17 -11.67 5.52
CA ILE A 271 -21.33 -10.73 6.30
C ILE A 271 -21.60 -9.33 5.76
N ILE A 272 -22.16 -8.48 6.62
CA ILE A 272 -22.62 -7.13 6.27
C ILE A 272 -22.02 -6.18 7.30
N PRO A 273 -21.24 -5.16 6.90
CA PRO A 273 -20.63 -4.21 7.83
C PRO A 273 -21.69 -3.43 8.63
N ASP A 274 -22.59 -2.72 7.93
CA ASP A 274 -23.59 -1.84 8.57
C ASP A 274 -24.90 -1.66 7.77
N GLU A 275 -24.87 -1.96 6.48
CA GLU A 275 -25.90 -1.54 5.52
C GLU A 275 -27.09 -2.52 5.38
N ALA A 276 -27.29 -3.44 6.32
CA ALA A 276 -28.33 -4.47 6.22
C ALA A 276 -29.72 -3.90 5.92
N ARG A 277 -30.11 -2.81 6.56
CA ARG A 277 -31.41 -2.15 6.34
C ARG A 277 -31.47 -1.48 4.97
N THR A 278 -30.40 -0.80 4.58
CA THR A 278 -30.29 -0.14 3.26
C THR A 278 -30.46 -1.14 2.10
N PHE A 279 -29.99 -2.36 2.30
CA PHE A 279 -30.11 -3.44 1.30
C PHE A 279 -31.37 -4.31 1.45
N GLY A 280 -32.26 -3.96 2.40
CA GLY A 280 -33.50 -4.73 2.64
C GLY A 280 -33.28 -6.08 3.30
N MET A 281 -32.16 -6.27 4.01
CA MET A 281 -31.82 -7.49 4.72
C MET A 281 -32.30 -7.51 6.18
N ASP A 282 -32.94 -6.44 6.64
CA ASP A 282 -33.56 -6.36 7.97
C ASP A 282 -34.59 -7.48 8.21
N SER A 283 -35.25 -7.95 7.13
CA SER A 283 -36.15 -9.10 7.21
C SER A 283 -35.47 -10.42 7.59
N PHE A 284 -34.14 -10.48 7.58
CA PHE A 284 -33.37 -11.66 7.99
C PHE A 284 -33.19 -11.72 9.52
N PHE A 285 -33.21 -10.60 10.22
CA PHE A 285 -32.95 -10.53 11.66
C PHE A 285 -33.85 -11.45 12.47
N PRO A 286 -35.20 -11.45 12.29
CA PRO A 286 -36.04 -12.34 13.07
C PRO A 286 -35.95 -13.82 12.64
N THR A 287 -35.50 -14.13 11.44
CA THR A 287 -35.51 -15.49 10.86
C THR A 287 -34.17 -16.20 10.97
N ILE A 288 -33.07 -15.50 10.72
CA ILE A 288 -31.71 -16.04 10.71
C ILE A 288 -30.97 -15.67 11.98
N LYS A 289 -31.38 -14.56 12.61
CA LYS A 289 -30.72 -13.88 13.73
C LYS A 289 -29.41 -13.19 13.31
N ILE A 290 -28.90 -12.36 14.18
CA ILE A 290 -27.60 -11.71 14.07
C ILE A 290 -26.67 -12.42 15.04
N TYR A 291 -25.45 -12.65 14.59
CA TYR A 291 -24.39 -13.17 15.45
C TYR A 291 -23.97 -12.11 16.46
#